data_833f9a68b7e96a265523f6be3eddeb91
#
_entry.id   833f9a68b7e96a265523f6be3eddeb91
#
_cell.length_a   1.000
_cell.length_b   1.000
_cell.length_c   1.000
_cell.angle_alpha   90.00
_cell.angle_beta   90.00
_cell.angle_gamma   90.00
#
_symmetry.space_group_name_H-M   'P 1'
#
loop_
_entity.id
_entity.type
_entity.pdbx_description
1 polymer ?
#
loop_
_entity_poly.entity_id
_entity_poly.type
_entity_poly.pdbx_seq_one_letter_code
_entity_poly.pdbx_strand_id
1 'polypeptide(L)'
;MCNLYEYELQEWEIAHLIEHYKLLGMNWTEAMKVYPNHPGAVVVDRAGERAVVDMLWGLTPSGAGTWLTNFRNPHLKTWKPLIDKKAQRCVVPATRFAEPDRNISKPVQWRWFARPNRKPFLFAGVWTKWSGDRGTKKVPNVGEHLLYSFMTTDPNAIVEPIHDEAMPVILTTPAEVEQWLRGTAAEALALQKPAANDVIELVSEEKEAAQRRGSLLMLRYGR
;
A
#
# COMPACT_ATOMS: atom_id res chain seq x y z
N MET A 1 -10.52 6.24 -5.33
CA MET A 1 -9.90 5.32 -4.34
C MET A 1 -8.81 4.55 -5.04
N CYS A 2 -7.64 4.43 -4.42
CA CYS A 2 -6.48 3.72 -4.98
C CYS A 2 -6.80 2.24 -5.21
N ASN A 3 -6.62 1.75 -6.44
CA ASN A 3 -6.88 0.36 -6.82
C ASN A 3 -5.70 -0.26 -7.59
N LEU A 4 -4.55 0.39 -7.55
CA LEU A 4 -3.32 -0.10 -8.16
C LEU A 4 -2.12 0.52 -7.47
N TYR A 5 -1.23 -0.31 -6.97
CA TYR A 5 0.08 0.13 -6.51
C TYR A 5 1.15 -0.87 -6.97
N GLU A 6 2.39 -0.49 -6.85
CA GLU A 6 3.53 -1.31 -7.22
C GLU A 6 4.61 -1.19 -6.16
N TYR A 7 5.30 -2.27 -5.91
CA TYR A 7 6.56 -2.25 -5.21
C TYR A 7 7.63 -2.96 -6.04
N GLU A 8 8.81 -2.36 -6.04
CA GLU A 8 10.06 -2.89 -6.55
C GLU A 8 11.09 -2.53 -5.49
N LEU A 9 11.44 -3.50 -4.64
CA LEU A 9 12.15 -3.21 -3.41
C LEU A 9 13.39 -4.10 -3.30
N GLN A 10 14.49 -3.49 -2.95
CA GLN A 10 15.63 -4.22 -2.40
C GLN A 10 15.43 -4.32 -0.88
N GLU A 11 15.89 -5.42 -0.30
CA GLU A 11 15.76 -5.67 1.14
C GLU A 11 16.25 -4.49 1.99
N TRP A 12 17.39 -3.89 1.63
CA TRP A 12 18.00 -2.77 2.35
C TRP A 12 17.17 -1.47 2.28
N GLU A 13 16.35 -1.30 1.26
CA GLU A 13 15.50 -0.09 1.11
C GLU A 13 14.36 -0.08 2.12
N ILE A 14 13.83 -1.25 2.45
CA ILE A 14 12.81 -1.39 3.52
C ILE A 14 13.46 -1.33 4.89
N ALA A 15 14.64 -1.89 5.06
CA ALA A 15 15.37 -1.84 6.33
C ALA A 15 15.54 -0.41 6.86
N HIS A 16 15.61 0.56 5.97
CA HIS A 16 15.67 1.98 6.32
C HIS A 16 14.40 2.53 6.98
N LEU A 17 13.24 1.98 6.62
CA LEU A 17 11.93 2.41 7.13
C LEU A 17 11.44 1.52 8.26
N ILE A 18 11.88 0.28 8.29
CA ILE A 18 11.41 -0.75 9.21
C ILE A 18 12.61 -1.38 9.89
N GLU A 19 12.87 -0.99 11.13
CA GLU A 19 13.91 -1.65 11.95
C GLU A 19 13.44 -3.05 12.40
N HIS A 20 14.37 -3.99 12.55
CA HIS A 20 14.16 -5.33 13.12
C HIS A 20 13.04 -6.16 12.47
N TYR A 21 13.12 -6.41 11.16
CA TYR A 21 12.16 -7.27 10.48
C TYR A 21 12.81 -8.62 10.06
N LYS A 22 11.96 -9.63 9.96
CA LYS A 22 12.31 -10.93 9.37
C LYS A 22 11.55 -11.09 8.06
N LEU A 23 12.28 -11.33 6.98
CA LEU A 23 11.68 -11.74 5.72
C LEU A 23 11.27 -13.22 5.80
N LEU A 24 10.00 -13.49 5.66
CA LEU A 24 9.49 -14.85 5.56
C LEU A 24 9.31 -15.24 4.08
N GLY A 25 10.45 -15.50 3.40
CA GLY A 25 10.44 -16.21 2.11
C GLY A 25 9.97 -15.41 0.89
N MET A 26 9.98 -14.08 0.91
CA MET A 26 9.55 -13.27 -0.23
C MET A 26 10.70 -12.88 -1.14
N ASN A 27 10.45 -12.94 -2.45
CA ASN A 27 11.35 -12.36 -3.46
C ASN A 27 10.92 -10.91 -3.75
N TRP A 28 11.67 -9.95 -3.21
CA TRP A 28 11.39 -8.52 -3.35
C TRP A 28 11.98 -7.88 -4.61
N THR A 29 12.79 -8.64 -5.35
CA THR A 29 13.62 -8.11 -6.44
C THR A 29 12.86 -7.90 -7.75
N GLU A 30 11.63 -8.39 -7.88
CA GLU A 30 10.81 -8.18 -9.05
C GLU A 30 9.72 -7.14 -8.79
N ALA A 31 9.57 -6.20 -9.73
CA ALA A 31 8.50 -5.21 -9.70
C ALA A 31 7.12 -5.91 -9.68
N MET A 32 6.36 -5.73 -8.62
CA MET A 32 5.08 -6.38 -8.44
C MET A 32 3.93 -5.38 -8.42
N LYS A 33 3.07 -5.45 -9.42
CA LYS A 33 1.81 -4.69 -9.44
C LYS A 33 0.75 -5.41 -8.63
N VAL A 34 0.15 -4.71 -7.69
CA VAL A 34 -0.89 -5.25 -6.82
C VAL A 34 -2.23 -4.63 -7.18
N TYR A 35 -3.19 -5.49 -7.43
CA TYR A 35 -4.59 -5.17 -7.72
C TYR A 35 -5.50 -5.66 -6.59
N PRO A 36 -6.74 -5.14 -6.47
CA PRO A 36 -7.71 -5.66 -5.53
C PRO A 36 -7.86 -7.18 -5.63
N ASN A 37 -7.96 -7.86 -4.49
CA ASN A 37 -8.02 -9.31 -4.35
C ASN A 37 -6.77 -10.09 -4.83
N HIS A 38 -5.65 -9.40 -5.02
CA HIS A 38 -4.35 -10.05 -5.27
C HIS A 38 -3.49 -10.00 -4.02
N PRO A 39 -2.56 -10.94 -3.85
CA PRO A 39 -1.61 -10.90 -2.75
C PRO A 39 -0.68 -9.69 -2.88
N GLY A 40 -0.36 -9.11 -1.75
CA GLY A 40 0.63 -8.07 -1.61
C GLY A 40 1.38 -8.23 -0.29
N ALA A 41 2.60 -7.75 -0.28
CA ALA A 41 3.45 -7.76 0.90
C ALA A 41 2.93 -6.78 1.97
N VAL A 42 2.82 -7.26 3.19
CA VAL A 42 2.37 -6.48 4.34
C VAL A 42 3.30 -6.71 5.52
N VAL A 43 3.72 -5.65 6.16
CA VAL A 43 4.54 -5.73 7.37
C VAL A 43 3.65 -5.59 8.59
N VAL A 44 3.71 -6.58 9.47
CA VAL A 44 2.98 -6.63 10.74
C VAL A 44 3.95 -6.63 11.93
N ASP A 45 3.54 -6.04 13.04
CA ASP A 45 4.26 -6.14 14.31
C ASP A 45 3.65 -7.27 15.14
N ARG A 46 4.44 -8.28 15.48
CA ARG A 46 4.07 -9.39 16.35
C ARG A 46 4.99 -9.43 17.55
N ALA A 47 4.53 -8.95 18.69
CA ALA A 47 5.24 -8.99 19.97
C ALA A 47 6.67 -8.38 19.91
N GLY A 48 6.84 -7.31 19.12
CA GLY A 48 8.12 -6.63 18.98
C GLY A 48 9.00 -7.14 17.84
N GLU A 49 8.61 -8.23 17.19
CA GLU A 49 9.23 -8.68 15.93
C GLU A 49 8.35 -8.26 14.74
N ARG A 50 8.95 -7.72 13.71
CA ARG A 50 8.26 -7.37 12.48
C ARG A 50 8.40 -8.50 11.47
N ALA A 51 7.28 -8.92 10.91
CA ALA A 51 7.23 -9.94 9.89
C ALA A 51 6.60 -9.40 8.62
N VAL A 52 7.15 -9.78 7.49
CA VAL A 52 6.52 -9.56 6.18
C VAL A 52 5.68 -10.77 5.85
N VAL A 53 4.43 -10.53 5.50
CA VAL A 53 3.43 -11.59 5.25
C VAL A 53 2.66 -11.24 3.99
N ASP A 54 2.42 -12.23 3.13
CA ASP A 54 1.50 -12.07 2.01
C ASP A 54 0.05 -12.06 2.49
N MET A 55 -0.69 -11.05 2.07
CA MET A 55 -2.11 -10.91 2.37
C MET A 55 -2.88 -10.49 1.12
N LEU A 56 -4.16 -10.82 1.03
CA LEU A 56 -5.02 -10.38 -0.07
C LEU A 56 -5.52 -8.95 0.16
N TRP A 57 -5.40 -8.11 -0.85
CA TRP A 57 -5.83 -6.72 -0.77
C TRP A 57 -7.35 -6.57 -0.88
N GLY A 58 -7.94 -5.99 0.13
CA GLY A 58 -9.36 -5.70 0.26
C GLY A 58 -10.06 -6.54 1.32
N LEU A 59 -10.57 -5.88 2.37
CA LEU A 59 -11.41 -6.53 3.37
C LEU A 59 -12.77 -6.87 2.78
N THR A 60 -13.33 -7.97 3.23
CA THR A 60 -14.71 -8.38 2.87
C THR A 60 -15.63 -8.10 4.05
N PRO A 61 -16.54 -7.12 3.93
CA PRO A 61 -17.59 -6.97 4.93
C PRO A 61 -18.52 -8.17 4.88
N SER A 62 -19.10 -8.56 6.01
CA SER A 62 -20.04 -9.66 6.07
C SER A 62 -21.18 -9.48 5.04
N GLY A 63 -21.27 -10.40 4.09
CA GLY A 63 -22.39 -10.53 3.17
C GLY A 63 -22.27 -9.82 1.82
N ALA A 64 -21.16 -9.21 1.44
CA ALA A 64 -21.06 -8.50 0.18
C ALA A 64 -19.89 -8.96 -0.69
N GLY A 65 -20.11 -9.13 -1.97
CA GLY A 65 -19.07 -9.39 -2.98
C GLY A 65 -18.19 -8.17 -3.33
N THR A 66 -18.09 -7.19 -2.44
CA THR A 66 -17.30 -5.97 -2.64
C THR A 66 -16.09 -6.00 -1.72
N TRP A 67 -14.92 -5.75 -2.28
CA TRP A 67 -13.68 -5.66 -1.51
C TRP A 67 -13.41 -4.21 -1.09
N LEU A 68 -13.26 -3.99 0.21
CA LEU A 68 -12.90 -2.69 0.76
C LEU A 68 -11.38 -2.53 0.73
N THR A 69 -10.87 -2.03 -0.38
CA THR A 69 -9.42 -1.84 -0.61
C THR A 69 -8.85 -0.70 0.20
N ASN A 70 -9.66 0.34 0.47
CA ASN A 70 -9.26 1.54 1.17
C ASN A 70 -10.32 1.96 2.18
N PHE A 71 -9.91 2.75 3.17
CA PHE A 71 -10.85 3.39 4.10
C PHE A 71 -10.48 4.85 4.35
N ARG A 72 -11.50 5.71 4.36
CA ARG A 72 -11.39 7.13 4.64
C ARG A 72 -11.87 7.48 6.04
N ASN A 73 -12.97 6.86 6.47
CA ASN A 73 -13.53 7.10 7.79
C ASN A 73 -13.12 6.00 8.78
N PRO A 74 -12.08 6.25 9.61
CA PRO A 74 -11.56 5.27 10.55
C PRO A 74 -12.50 4.96 11.71
N HIS A 75 -13.54 5.80 11.93
CA HIS A 75 -14.49 5.67 13.04
C HIS A 75 -15.64 4.71 12.74
N LEU A 76 -15.80 4.25 11.51
CA LEU A 76 -16.81 3.26 11.15
C LEU A 76 -16.58 1.92 11.87
N LYS A 77 -17.68 1.23 12.16
CA LYS A 77 -17.68 -0.08 12.89
C LYS A 77 -16.76 -1.13 12.25
N THR A 78 -16.52 -1.04 10.95
CA THR A 78 -15.62 -1.95 10.23
C THR A 78 -14.14 -1.68 10.56
N TRP A 79 -13.74 -0.42 10.70
CA TRP A 79 -12.33 -0.01 10.78
C TRP A 79 -11.86 0.27 12.20
N LYS A 80 -12.73 0.90 13.01
CA LYS A 80 -12.37 1.30 14.37
C LYS A 80 -11.78 0.17 15.21
N PRO A 81 -12.38 -1.07 15.27
CA PRO A 81 -11.81 -2.16 16.06
C PRO A 81 -10.41 -2.62 15.57
N LEU A 82 -10.13 -2.48 14.27
CA LEU A 82 -8.84 -2.84 13.69
C LEU A 82 -7.77 -1.81 14.03
N ILE A 83 -8.16 -0.54 14.06
CA ILE A 83 -7.27 0.58 14.40
C ILE A 83 -6.99 0.60 15.91
N ASP A 84 -7.98 0.35 16.74
CA ASP A 84 -7.82 0.33 18.20
C ASP A 84 -6.85 -0.78 18.66
N LYS A 85 -6.79 -1.89 17.92
CA LYS A 85 -5.89 -3.02 18.21
C LYS A 85 -4.57 -2.87 17.46
N LYS A 86 -3.50 -2.51 18.15
CA LYS A 86 -2.15 -2.38 17.57
C LYS A 86 -1.74 -3.60 16.73
N ALA A 87 -2.04 -4.81 17.19
CA ALA A 87 -1.72 -6.06 16.50
C ALA A 87 -2.45 -6.23 15.14
N GLN A 88 -3.47 -5.43 14.85
CA GLN A 88 -4.19 -5.42 13.57
C GLN A 88 -3.83 -4.23 12.69
N ARG A 89 -2.91 -3.36 13.12
CA ARG A 89 -2.29 -2.37 12.25
C ARG A 89 -1.13 -3.01 11.50
N CYS A 90 -0.92 -2.54 10.30
CA CYS A 90 0.16 -2.98 9.44
C CYS A 90 0.66 -1.82 8.58
N VAL A 91 1.77 -2.01 7.91
CA VAL A 91 2.21 -1.09 6.87
C VAL A 91 2.41 -1.84 5.56
N VAL A 92 2.07 -1.19 4.45
CA VAL A 92 2.09 -1.79 3.12
C VAL A 92 3.19 -1.12 2.29
N PRO A 93 4.26 -1.83 1.96
CA PRO A 93 5.34 -1.29 1.16
C PRO A 93 4.91 -0.95 -0.26
N ALA A 94 5.36 0.20 -0.76
CA ALA A 94 5.16 0.63 -2.13
C ALA A 94 6.32 1.51 -2.62
N THR A 95 6.55 1.48 -3.92
CA THR A 95 7.43 2.43 -4.61
C THR A 95 6.64 3.43 -5.43
N ARG A 96 5.42 3.07 -5.83
CA ARG A 96 4.48 3.96 -6.52
C ARG A 96 3.04 3.47 -6.38
N PHE A 97 2.09 4.38 -6.56
CA PHE A 97 0.67 4.08 -6.66
C PHE A 97 0.06 4.79 -7.87
N ALA A 98 -1.07 4.29 -8.34
CA ALA A 98 -1.75 4.87 -9.48
C ALA A 98 -3.20 5.22 -9.15
N GLU A 99 -3.63 6.36 -9.69
CA GLU A 99 -5.03 6.78 -9.68
C GLU A 99 -5.54 6.95 -11.11
N PRO A 100 -6.83 6.66 -11.36
CA PRO A 100 -7.42 6.93 -12.66
C PRO A 100 -7.50 8.44 -12.87
N ASP A 101 -7.05 8.88 -14.04
CA ASP A 101 -7.20 10.29 -14.46
C ASP A 101 -8.68 10.58 -14.72
N ARG A 102 -9.32 11.35 -13.84
CA ARG A 102 -10.74 11.68 -13.92
C ARG A 102 -11.07 12.67 -15.03
N ASN A 103 -10.07 13.37 -15.56
CA ASN A 103 -10.25 14.25 -16.71
C ASN A 103 -10.42 13.46 -18.01
N ILE A 104 -10.13 12.15 -18.00
CA ILE A 104 -10.20 11.27 -19.16
C ILE A 104 -11.20 10.14 -18.91
N SER A 105 -12.35 10.22 -19.56
CA SER A 105 -13.44 9.27 -19.29
C SER A 105 -13.20 7.88 -19.88
N LYS A 106 -12.63 7.78 -21.07
CA LYS A 106 -12.36 6.50 -21.76
C LYS A 106 -11.27 6.66 -22.84
N PRO A 107 -10.35 5.68 -22.99
CA PRO A 107 -10.10 4.60 -22.02
C PRO A 107 -9.54 5.15 -20.71
N VAL A 108 -9.73 4.43 -19.60
CA VAL A 108 -9.20 4.82 -18.31
C VAL A 108 -7.67 4.90 -18.41
N GLN A 109 -7.13 6.06 -18.09
CA GLN A 109 -5.69 6.28 -18.02
C GLN A 109 -5.26 6.30 -16.55
N TRP A 110 -4.26 5.48 -16.21
CA TRP A 110 -3.67 5.44 -14.89
C TRP A 110 -2.50 6.41 -14.82
N ARG A 111 -2.52 7.29 -13.83
CA ARG A 111 -1.43 8.20 -13.53
C ARG A 111 -0.68 7.71 -12.30
N TRP A 112 0.63 7.57 -12.46
CA TRP A 112 1.49 7.04 -11.42
C TRP A 112 2.08 8.16 -10.58
N PHE A 113 2.12 7.94 -9.29
CA PHE A 113 2.72 8.83 -8.29
C PHE A 113 3.79 8.05 -7.54
N ALA A 114 4.97 8.66 -7.36
CA ALA A 114 6.11 8.07 -6.69
C ALA A 114 6.88 9.14 -5.89
N ARG A 115 7.71 8.71 -4.98
CA ARG A 115 8.69 9.61 -4.37
C ARG A 115 9.79 9.96 -5.38
N PRO A 116 10.40 11.16 -5.28
CA PRO A 116 11.61 11.48 -6.03
C PRO A 116 12.66 10.38 -5.85
N ASN A 117 13.35 10.04 -6.95
CA ASN A 117 14.31 8.93 -7.00
C ASN A 117 13.72 7.55 -6.65
N ARG A 118 12.39 7.39 -6.71
CA ARG A 118 11.64 6.15 -6.43
C ARG A 118 11.94 5.54 -5.05
N LYS A 119 12.33 6.35 -4.09
CA LYS A 119 12.49 5.90 -2.71
C LYS A 119 11.20 5.24 -2.23
N PRO A 120 11.27 4.10 -1.55
CA PRO A 120 10.09 3.43 -1.04
C PRO A 120 9.39 4.27 0.01
N PHE A 121 8.13 3.98 0.20
CA PHE A 121 7.26 4.48 1.27
C PHE A 121 6.31 3.38 1.71
N LEU A 122 5.57 3.63 2.77
CA LEU A 122 4.64 2.66 3.32
C LEU A 122 3.25 3.29 3.40
N PHE A 123 2.21 2.52 3.09
CA PHE A 123 0.84 2.93 3.40
C PHE A 123 0.46 2.52 4.82
N ALA A 124 -0.26 3.38 5.53
CA ALA A 124 -0.84 3.08 6.82
C ALA A 124 -2.03 2.11 6.66
N GLY A 125 -1.86 0.86 7.03
CA GLY A 125 -2.82 -0.21 6.79
C GLY A 125 -3.36 -0.88 8.04
N VAL A 126 -4.42 -1.63 7.85
CA VAL A 126 -4.97 -2.57 8.84
C VAL A 126 -5.17 -3.93 8.19
N TRP A 127 -5.12 -4.98 9.00
CA TRP A 127 -5.31 -6.35 8.54
C TRP A 127 -6.21 -7.16 9.46
N THR A 128 -6.77 -8.23 8.93
CA THR A 128 -7.57 -9.19 9.71
C THR A 128 -7.55 -10.57 9.08
N LYS A 129 -7.85 -11.57 9.88
CA LYS A 129 -8.23 -12.89 9.41
C LYS A 129 -9.69 -12.90 9.00
N TRP A 130 -9.98 -13.60 7.93
CA TRP A 130 -11.33 -13.79 7.43
C TRP A 130 -11.47 -15.18 6.83
N SER A 131 -12.60 -15.83 7.05
CA SER A 131 -12.89 -17.16 6.49
C SER A 131 -14.05 -17.09 5.52
N GLY A 132 -13.85 -17.62 4.33
CA GLY A 132 -14.83 -17.63 3.27
C GLY A 132 -14.23 -17.92 1.90
N ASP A 133 -15.00 -17.64 0.85
CA ASP A 133 -14.55 -17.84 -0.53
C ASP A 133 -14.05 -16.52 -1.14
N ARG A 134 -12.77 -16.47 -1.50
CA ARG A 134 -12.11 -15.35 -2.19
C ARG A 134 -11.90 -15.61 -3.67
N GLY A 135 -12.39 -16.74 -4.16
CA GLY A 135 -12.30 -17.11 -5.56
C GLY A 135 -13.44 -16.58 -6.41
N THR A 136 -13.65 -17.24 -7.51
CA THR A 136 -14.75 -17.01 -8.43
C THR A 136 -15.69 -18.23 -8.43
N LYS A 137 -16.90 -18.10 -8.99
CA LYS A 137 -17.80 -19.24 -9.16
C LYS A 137 -17.16 -20.41 -9.92
N LYS A 138 -16.19 -20.13 -10.83
CA LYS A 138 -15.51 -21.15 -11.61
C LYS A 138 -14.27 -21.73 -10.91
N VAL A 139 -13.62 -20.93 -10.09
CA VAL A 139 -12.41 -21.30 -9.35
C VAL A 139 -12.57 -20.79 -7.92
N PRO A 140 -13.26 -21.56 -7.05
CA PRO A 140 -13.41 -21.22 -5.64
C PRO A 140 -12.06 -21.19 -4.92
N ASN A 141 -11.92 -20.31 -3.95
CA ASN A 141 -10.76 -20.21 -3.05
C ASN A 141 -11.29 -20.09 -1.62
N VAL A 142 -11.80 -21.21 -1.11
CA VAL A 142 -12.44 -21.30 0.21
C VAL A 142 -11.39 -21.60 1.26
N GLY A 143 -11.37 -20.81 2.33
CA GLY A 143 -10.43 -21.03 3.43
C GLY A 143 -10.33 -19.84 4.37
N GLU A 144 -9.31 -19.88 5.25
CA GLU A 144 -8.89 -18.74 6.05
C GLU A 144 -7.92 -17.88 5.22
N HIS A 145 -8.21 -16.60 5.11
CA HIS A 145 -7.41 -15.62 4.38
C HIS A 145 -6.95 -14.50 5.33
N LEU A 146 -5.75 -14.00 5.10
CA LEU A 146 -5.28 -12.76 5.67
C LEU A 146 -5.62 -11.63 4.70
N LEU A 147 -6.38 -10.66 5.17
CA LEU A 147 -6.85 -9.54 4.35
C LEU A 147 -6.29 -8.23 4.89
N TYR A 148 -5.91 -7.32 4.00
CA TYR A 148 -5.49 -5.97 4.37
C TYR A 148 -6.21 -4.90 3.58
N SER A 149 -6.20 -3.70 4.14
CA SER A 149 -6.67 -2.46 3.52
C SER A 149 -5.83 -1.32 4.07
N PHE A 150 -5.74 -0.19 3.36
CA PHE A 150 -5.00 0.94 3.86
C PHE A 150 -5.83 2.22 3.88
N MET A 151 -5.43 3.13 4.75
CA MET A 151 -6.10 4.39 5.03
C MET A 151 -5.84 5.41 3.93
N THR A 152 -6.87 6.18 3.60
CA THR A 152 -6.78 7.33 2.69
C THR A 152 -7.08 8.64 3.41
N THR A 153 -6.67 9.72 2.78
CA THR A 153 -6.86 11.10 3.23
C THR A 153 -7.25 11.98 2.05
N ASP A 154 -7.43 13.27 2.27
CA ASP A 154 -7.60 14.26 1.20
C ASP A 154 -6.38 14.23 0.26
N PRO A 155 -6.53 14.50 -1.03
CA PRO A 155 -5.41 14.60 -1.94
C PRO A 155 -4.57 15.84 -1.63
N ASN A 156 -3.26 15.76 -1.88
CA ASN A 156 -2.41 16.94 -1.91
C ASN A 156 -2.46 17.62 -3.28
N ALA A 157 -1.81 18.77 -3.45
CA ALA A 157 -1.83 19.54 -4.70
C ALA A 157 -1.22 18.81 -5.91
N ILE A 158 -0.50 17.69 -5.70
CA ILE A 158 0.07 16.87 -6.79
C ILE A 158 -0.95 15.85 -7.29
N VAL A 159 -1.76 15.27 -6.38
CA VAL A 159 -2.75 14.23 -6.71
C VAL A 159 -4.09 14.85 -7.13
N GLU A 160 -4.51 15.92 -6.49
CA GLU A 160 -5.81 16.57 -6.66
C GLU A 160 -6.18 16.85 -8.13
N PRO A 161 -5.29 17.35 -9.01
CA PRO A 161 -5.63 17.62 -10.42
C PRO A 161 -5.97 16.35 -11.22
N ILE A 162 -5.57 15.17 -10.74
CA ILE A 162 -5.80 13.86 -11.40
C ILE A 162 -6.95 13.13 -10.73
N HIS A 163 -6.96 13.13 -9.39
CA HIS A 163 -7.93 12.43 -8.56
C HIS A 163 -8.26 13.26 -7.31
N ASP A 164 -9.35 14.00 -7.38
CA ASP A 164 -9.76 15.00 -6.40
C ASP A 164 -10.40 14.44 -5.12
N GLU A 165 -10.62 13.12 -5.04
CA GLU A 165 -11.32 12.54 -3.88
C GLU A 165 -10.37 12.12 -2.74
N ALA A 166 -9.26 11.50 -3.06
CA ALA A 166 -8.41 10.89 -2.03
C ALA A 166 -7.01 10.55 -2.53
N MET A 167 -6.07 10.43 -1.58
CA MET A 167 -4.78 9.78 -1.75
C MET A 167 -4.53 8.80 -0.59
N PRO A 168 -3.66 7.78 -0.74
CA PRO A 168 -3.24 6.97 0.38
C PRO A 168 -2.52 7.79 1.46
N VAL A 169 -2.65 7.39 2.73
CA VAL A 169 -1.80 7.91 3.80
C VAL A 169 -0.41 7.29 3.66
N ILE A 170 0.57 8.13 3.41
CA ILE A 170 1.96 7.76 3.11
C ILE A 170 2.84 8.01 4.34
N LEU A 171 3.58 6.99 4.75
CA LEU A 171 4.57 7.04 5.82
C LEU A 171 5.97 6.98 5.18
N THR A 172 6.83 7.91 5.53
CA THR A 172 8.15 8.08 4.90
C THR A 172 9.31 8.03 5.87
N THR A 173 9.02 7.97 7.17
CA THR A 173 10.01 7.96 8.24
C THR A 173 9.79 6.81 9.23
N PRO A 174 10.85 6.28 9.85
CA PRO A 174 10.72 5.30 10.92
C PRO A 174 9.82 5.76 12.06
N ALA A 175 9.86 7.04 12.42
CA ALA A 175 9.02 7.61 13.49
C ALA A 175 7.51 7.51 13.16
N GLU A 176 7.12 7.82 11.92
CA GLU A 176 5.73 7.67 11.47
C GLU A 176 5.29 6.20 11.48
N VAL A 177 6.19 5.28 11.10
CA VAL A 177 5.92 3.84 11.14
C VAL A 177 5.71 3.35 12.56
N GLU A 178 6.57 3.75 13.51
CA GLU A 178 6.41 3.46 14.93
C GLU A 178 5.11 4.04 15.50
N GLN A 179 4.82 5.29 15.18
CA GLN A 179 3.59 5.96 15.60
C GLN A 179 2.35 5.22 15.08
N TRP A 180 2.36 4.77 13.80
CA TRP A 180 1.26 4.00 13.25
C TRP A 180 1.13 2.63 13.92
N LEU A 181 2.20 1.86 14.00
CA LEU A 181 2.15 0.48 14.49
C LEU A 181 1.97 0.39 16.01
N ARG A 182 2.61 1.26 16.79
CA ARG A 182 2.71 1.15 18.25
C ARG A 182 2.09 2.28 19.05
N GLY A 183 1.79 3.42 18.45
CA GLY A 183 1.11 4.53 19.10
C GLY A 183 -0.30 4.15 19.59
N THR A 184 -0.89 5.00 20.41
CA THR A 184 -2.33 4.94 20.70
C THR A 184 -3.16 5.08 19.43
N ALA A 185 -4.45 4.78 19.45
CA ALA A 185 -5.32 5.00 18.30
C ALA A 185 -5.35 6.48 17.87
N ALA A 186 -5.33 7.40 18.83
CA ALA A 186 -5.31 8.83 18.56
C ALA A 186 -4.00 9.27 17.87
N GLU A 187 -2.85 8.79 18.33
CA GLU A 187 -1.54 9.06 17.70
C GLU A 187 -1.48 8.48 16.29
N ALA A 188 -1.95 7.24 16.10
CA ALA A 188 -2.00 6.63 14.77
C ALA A 188 -2.88 7.43 13.80
N LEU A 189 -4.07 7.86 14.25
CA LEU A 189 -4.99 8.65 13.44
C LEU A 189 -4.50 10.08 13.16
N ALA A 190 -3.60 10.62 13.97
CA ALA A 190 -2.95 11.91 13.68
C ALA A 190 -2.09 11.87 12.39
N LEU A 191 -1.75 10.68 11.89
CA LEU A 191 -1.08 10.49 10.60
C LEU A 191 -2.03 10.56 9.39
N GLN A 192 -3.35 10.61 9.60
CA GLN A 192 -4.33 10.75 8.51
C GLN A 192 -4.33 12.18 7.95
N LYS A 193 -3.32 12.49 7.18
CA LYS A 193 -3.14 13.79 6.52
C LYS A 193 -2.50 13.59 5.15
N PRO A 194 -2.73 14.51 4.20
CA PRO A 194 -2.04 14.49 2.92
C PRO A 194 -0.51 14.52 3.13
N ALA A 195 0.22 13.77 2.31
CA ALA A 195 1.67 13.94 2.23
C ALA A 195 2.01 15.35 1.74
N ALA A 196 3.12 15.92 2.22
CA ALA A 196 3.60 17.20 1.71
C ALA A 196 3.88 17.11 0.19
N ASN A 197 3.71 18.22 -0.52
CA ASN A 197 3.76 18.23 -2.00
C ASN A 197 5.11 17.83 -2.58
N ASP A 198 6.18 17.93 -1.82
CA ASP A 198 7.54 17.53 -2.19
C ASP A 198 7.85 16.05 -1.90
N VAL A 199 6.94 15.36 -1.21
CA VAL A 199 7.11 13.93 -0.87
C VAL A 199 6.86 13.03 -2.07
N ILE A 200 5.93 13.42 -2.95
CA ILE A 200 5.57 12.65 -4.15
C ILE A 200 5.56 13.53 -5.39
N GLU A 201 5.80 12.92 -6.53
CA GLU A 201 5.68 13.55 -7.84
C GLU A 201 4.82 12.71 -8.78
N LEU A 202 4.20 13.36 -9.76
CA LEU A 202 3.59 12.67 -10.90
C LEU A 202 4.70 12.10 -11.78
N VAL A 203 4.66 10.79 -12.04
CA VAL A 203 5.63 10.11 -12.91
C VAL A 203 5.27 10.36 -14.36
N SER A 204 6.15 11.04 -15.12
CA SER A 204 5.97 11.22 -16.55
C SER A 204 6.32 9.96 -17.34
N GLU A 205 5.65 9.75 -18.48
CA GLU A 205 5.95 8.61 -19.38
C GLU A 205 7.40 8.63 -19.87
N GLU A 206 7.98 9.81 -20.05
CA GLU A 206 9.40 9.97 -20.42
C GLU A 206 10.34 9.49 -19.32
N LYS A 207 10.05 9.81 -18.04
CA LYS A 207 10.80 9.32 -16.88
C LYS A 207 10.68 7.80 -16.76
N GLU A 208 9.50 7.22 -17.00
CA GLU A 208 9.31 5.76 -17.02
C GLU A 208 10.13 5.08 -18.12
N ALA A 209 10.09 5.62 -19.34
CA ALA A 209 10.83 5.06 -20.47
C ALA A 209 12.35 5.16 -20.27
N ALA A 210 12.85 6.25 -19.70
CA ALA A 210 14.27 6.43 -19.37
C ALA A 210 14.73 5.43 -18.30
N GLN A 211 13.87 5.19 -17.30
CA GLN A 211 14.18 4.32 -16.18
C GLN A 211 14.16 2.83 -16.58
N ARG A 212 13.18 2.40 -17.41
CA ARG A 212 13.16 1.06 -18.02
C ARG A 212 14.43 0.78 -18.85
N ARG A 213 14.93 1.79 -19.58
CA ARG A 213 16.20 1.68 -20.31
C ARG A 213 17.41 1.56 -19.38
N GLY A 214 17.44 2.31 -18.29
CA GLY A 214 18.49 2.24 -17.28
C GLY A 214 18.58 0.89 -16.58
N SER A 215 17.42 0.34 -16.15
CA SER A 215 17.35 -0.99 -15.53
C SER A 215 17.77 -2.11 -16.48
N LEU A 216 17.39 -2.05 -17.76
CA LEU A 216 17.82 -3.01 -18.79
C LEU A 216 19.34 -2.94 -19.07
N LEU A 217 19.94 -1.76 -18.98
CA LEU A 217 21.39 -1.59 -19.12
C LEU A 217 22.16 -2.15 -17.91
N MET A 218 21.67 -1.91 -16.68
CA MET A 218 22.26 -2.48 -15.47
C MET A 218 22.20 -4.02 -15.46
N LEU A 219 21.10 -4.63 -15.92
CA LEU A 219 20.98 -6.08 -16.06
C LEU A 219 21.88 -6.69 -17.14
N ARG A 220 22.26 -5.91 -18.18
CA ARG A 220 23.15 -6.34 -19.26
C ARG A 220 24.64 -6.18 -18.94
N TYR A 221 25.03 -5.22 -18.13
CA TYR A 221 26.43 -4.85 -17.90
C TYR A 221 26.88 -4.92 -16.43
N GLY A 222 25.99 -5.28 -15.50
CA GLY A 222 26.30 -5.49 -14.08
C GLY A 222 26.61 -6.96 -13.78
N ARG A 223 27.72 -7.46 -14.35
CA ARG A 223 28.37 -8.70 -13.90
C ARG A 223 29.76 -8.38 -13.41
#